data_c50c4d2dde3511a4d0fa5e7187750604
#
_entry.id   c50c4d2dde3511a4d0fa5e7187750604
#
_cell.length_a   1.000
_cell.length_b   1.000
_cell.length_c   1.000
_cell.angle_alpha   90.00
_cell.angle_beta   90.00
_cell.angle_gamma   90.00
#
_symmetry.space_group_name_H-M   'P 1'
#
loop_
_entity.id
_entity.type
_entity.pdbx_description
1 polymer ?
#
loop_
_entity_poly.entity_id
_entity_poly.type
_entity_poly.pdbx_seq_one_letter_code
_entity_poly.pdbx_strand_id
1 'polypeptide(L)'
;MLCFPRNMTMGNDQSGERDSVRNIETYARLKMDELGLADWQFGWDRAKRRLGVCRLLEKSITISIHFVRANLETPHEIRDTILHEIAHALAWTRHGERTHGPRWKQICREIGAVPCAAAKQDAVRVTTYKYILRLKTTGEVVG
;
A
#
# COMPACT_ATOMS: atom_id res chain seq x y z
N MET A 1 16.29 -2.55 -33.82
CA MET A 1 15.93 -2.34 -33.35
C MET A 1 15.47 -2.14 -33.07
N LEU A 2 15.33 -2.09 -32.99
CA LEU A 2 14.88 -1.74 -32.52
C LEU A 2 14.18 -1.64 -32.24
N CYS A 3 13.97 -1.68 -32.36
CA CYS A 3 13.29 -1.41 -32.00
C CYS A 3 12.78 -1.56 -31.64
N PHE A 4 12.46 -1.56 -31.42
CA PHE A 4 11.93 -1.42 -30.85
C PHE A 4 11.37 -1.24 -30.42
N PRO A 5 11.38 -1.06 -30.41
CA PRO A 5 10.75 -0.82 -29.91
C PRO A 5 10.10 -0.11 -29.74
N ARG A 6 9.90 0.47 -29.63
CA ARG A 6 9.39 1.33 -29.42
C ARG A 6 8.17 1.44 -29.62
N ASN A 7 7.64 1.34 -29.96
CA ASN A 7 6.53 1.54 -30.31
C ASN A 7 5.76 0.85 -29.58
N MET A 8 6.09 -0.01 -29.32
CA MET A 8 5.43 -0.71 -28.60
C MET A 8 5.12 0.01 -27.57
N THR A 9 5.52 0.73 -27.40
CA THR A 9 5.36 1.50 -26.36
C THR A 9 4.00 1.67 -26.15
N MET A 10 3.28 1.96 -26.99
CA MET A 10 2.02 2.26 -26.80
C MET A 10 1.22 1.15 -26.39
N GLY A 11 0.94 0.35 -27.00
CA GLY A 11 -0.02 -0.57 -26.61
C GLY A 11 0.50 -1.24 -25.43
N ASN A 12 1.68 -1.04 -25.07
CA ASN A 12 2.17 -1.63 -23.98
C ASN A 12 1.82 -1.03 -22.72
N ASP A 13 1.25 0.07 -22.70
CA ASP A 13 0.86 0.67 -21.50
C ASP A 13 0.12 -0.28 -20.59
N GLN A 14 -0.86 -0.96 -21.05
CA GLN A 14 -1.59 -1.81 -20.17
C GLN A 14 -0.82 -3.03 -19.77
N SER A 15 0.03 -3.49 -20.61
CA SER A 15 0.77 -4.67 -20.33
C SER A 15 1.80 -4.27 -19.27
N GLY A 16 2.41 -3.12 -19.41
CA GLY A 16 3.36 -2.65 -18.45
C GLY A 16 2.73 -2.41 -17.11
N GLU A 17 1.51 -1.90 -17.13
CA GLU A 17 0.82 -1.65 -15.89
C GLU A 17 0.53 -2.96 -15.18
N ARG A 18 0.08 -3.95 -15.91
CA ARG A 18 -0.22 -5.24 -15.29
C ARG A 18 1.03 -5.86 -14.70
N ASP A 19 2.16 -5.71 -15.35
CA ASP A 19 3.39 -6.26 -14.84
C ASP A 19 3.81 -5.51 -13.58
N SER A 20 3.63 -4.21 -13.56
CA SER A 20 3.97 -3.43 -12.39
C SER A 20 3.10 -3.81 -11.21
N VAL A 21 1.81 -4.01 -11.46
CA VAL A 21 0.90 -4.40 -10.39
C VAL A 21 1.28 -5.78 -9.88
N ARG A 22 1.63 -6.69 -10.79
CA ARG A 22 2.01 -8.03 -10.37
C ARG A 22 3.30 -7.99 -9.56
N ASN A 23 4.23 -7.12 -9.92
CA ASN A 23 5.47 -7.00 -9.18
C ASN A 23 5.21 -6.51 -7.76
N ILE A 24 4.26 -5.60 -7.63
CA ILE A 24 3.92 -5.10 -6.31
C ILE A 24 3.27 -6.20 -5.49
N GLU A 25 2.43 -6.99 -6.11
CA GLU A 25 1.78 -8.07 -5.41
C GLU A 25 2.82 -9.08 -4.94
N THR A 26 3.80 -9.38 -5.78
CA THR A 26 4.87 -10.29 -5.43
C THR A 26 5.66 -9.72 -4.25
N TYR A 27 5.94 -8.43 -4.28
CA TYR A 27 6.66 -7.79 -3.19
C TYR A 27 5.89 -7.94 -1.88
N ALA A 28 4.59 -7.67 -1.93
CA ALA A 28 3.77 -7.76 -0.73
C ALA A 28 3.77 -9.17 -0.19
N ARG A 29 3.61 -10.15 -1.07
CA ARG A 29 3.53 -11.54 -0.64
C ARG A 29 4.85 -11.98 -0.03
N LEU A 30 5.96 -11.60 -0.65
CA LEU A 30 7.26 -11.98 -0.14
C LEU A 30 7.53 -11.34 1.22
N LYS A 31 7.14 -10.09 1.36
CA LYS A 31 7.35 -9.41 2.64
C LYS A 31 6.49 -10.04 3.73
N MET A 32 5.26 -10.38 3.41
CA MET A 32 4.38 -11.00 4.39
C MET A 32 4.95 -12.35 4.81
N ASP A 33 5.45 -13.14 3.85
CA ASP A 33 5.99 -14.43 4.17
C ASP A 33 7.24 -14.27 5.02
N GLU A 34 8.08 -13.33 4.67
CA GLU A 34 9.31 -13.08 5.38
C GLU A 34 9.07 -12.62 6.81
N LEU A 35 8.04 -11.88 7.02
CA LEU A 35 7.76 -11.32 8.34
C LEU A 35 6.80 -12.14 9.18
N GLY A 36 6.51 -13.34 8.76
CA GLY A 36 5.70 -14.22 9.59
C GLY A 36 4.20 -14.16 9.35
N LEU A 37 3.80 -13.59 8.22
CA LEU A 37 2.38 -13.51 7.92
C LEU A 37 2.03 -14.42 6.74
N ALA A 38 2.66 -15.56 6.65
CA ALA A 38 2.41 -16.49 5.56
C ALA A 38 0.96 -16.95 5.49
N ASP A 39 0.26 -16.96 6.60
CA ASP A 39 -1.12 -17.39 6.61
C ASP A 39 -2.09 -16.23 6.39
N TRP A 40 -1.59 -15.03 6.10
CA TRP A 40 -2.45 -13.89 5.82
C TRP A 40 -2.63 -13.78 4.30
N GLN A 41 -3.71 -13.13 3.90
CA GLN A 41 -3.98 -12.96 2.48
C GLN A 41 -3.68 -11.55 2.04
N PHE A 42 -3.30 -11.38 0.81
CA PHE A 42 -3.04 -10.04 0.27
C PHE A 42 -3.90 -9.90 -0.98
N GLY A 43 -4.48 -8.75 -1.19
CA GLY A 43 -5.27 -8.52 -2.38
C GLY A 43 -5.46 -7.05 -2.67
N TRP A 44 -6.30 -6.77 -3.66
CA TRP A 44 -6.57 -5.42 -4.07
C TRP A 44 -8.03 -5.09 -3.76
N ASP A 45 -8.30 -3.83 -3.49
CA ASP A 45 -9.69 -3.43 -3.35
C ASP A 45 -9.90 -2.18 -4.20
N ARG A 46 -11.09 -1.63 -4.20
CA ARG A 46 -11.38 -0.48 -5.02
C ARG A 46 -11.73 0.73 -4.20
N ALA A 47 -11.20 0.83 -3.02
CA ALA A 47 -11.51 1.93 -2.14
C ALA A 47 -11.02 3.23 -2.77
N LYS A 48 -11.77 4.28 -2.62
CA LYS A 48 -11.39 5.56 -3.15
C LYS A 48 -10.98 6.54 -2.09
N ARG A 49 -11.14 6.20 -0.85
CA ARG A 49 -10.77 7.09 0.21
C ARG A 49 -9.72 6.55 1.13
N ARG A 50 -9.27 5.37 0.95
CA ARG A 50 -8.21 4.87 1.79
C ARG A 50 -7.20 4.16 0.89
N LEU A 51 -5.96 4.14 1.28
CA LEU A 51 -4.92 3.55 0.49
C LEU A 51 -4.85 2.04 0.71
N GLY A 52 -5.04 1.62 1.93
CA GLY A 52 -5.00 0.21 2.25
C GLY A 52 -5.74 -0.07 3.53
N VAL A 53 -5.92 -1.33 3.84
CA VAL A 53 -6.56 -1.70 5.08
C VAL A 53 -6.08 -3.06 5.53
N CYS A 54 -5.97 -3.22 6.83
CA CYS A 54 -5.58 -4.49 7.41
C CYS A 54 -6.78 -4.98 8.20
N ARG A 55 -7.37 -6.11 7.79
CA ARG A 55 -8.51 -6.67 8.49
C ARG A 55 -7.98 -7.73 9.41
N LEU A 56 -7.87 -7.38 10.65
CA LEU A 56 -7.17 -8.21 11.62
C LEU A 56 -7.80 -9.56 11.87
N LEU A 57 -9.09 -9.60 12.00
CA LEU A 57 -9.73 -10.88 12.28
C LEU A 57 -9.80 -11.78 11.06
N GLU A 58 -9.81 -11.17 9.90
CA GLU A 58 -9.87 -11.94 8.67
C GLU A 58 -8.47 -12.27 8.18
N LYS A 59 -7.48 -11.75 8.81
CA LYS A 59 -6.08 -11.97 8.42
C LYS A 59 -5.89 -11.61 6.96
N SER A 60 -6.29 -10.42 6.58
CA SER A 60 -6.11 -10.00 5.20
C SER A 60 -5.67 -8.55 5.12
N ILE A 61 -4.89 -8.25 4.10
CA ILE A 61 -4.44 -6.91 3.83
C ILE A 61 -4.82 -6.62 2.39
N THR A 62 -5.46 -5.48 2.14
CA THR A 62 -5.76 -5.11 0.76
C THR A 62 -5.30 -3.68 0.55
N ILE A 63 -4.92 -3.36 -0.67
CA ILE A 63 -4.46 -2.03 -1.04
C ILE A 63 -5.34 -1.59 -2.21
N SER A 64 -5.66 -0.32 -2.25
CA SER A 64 -6.54 0.19 -3.29
C SER A 64 -5.84 0.12 -4.64
N ILE A 65 -6.50 -0.48 -5.61
CA ILE A 65 -5.95 -0.58 -6.94
C ILE A 65 -5.89 0.81 -7.57
N HIS A 66 -6.78 1.71 -7.17
CA HIS A 66 -6.77 3.06 -7.69
C HIS A 66 -5.51 3.81 -7.23
N PHE A 67 -5.14 3.60 -5.97
CA PHE A 67 -3.96 4.23 -5.42
C PHE A 67 -2.73 3.68 -6.15
N VAL A 68 -2.69 2.39 -6.36
CA VAL A 68 -1.55 1.77 -7.00
C VAL A 68 -1.39 2.29 -8.41
N ARG A 69 -2.46 2.32 -9.18
CA ARG A 69 -2.39 2.79 -10.55
C ARG A 69 -1.96 4.23 -10.65
N ALA A 70 -2.36 5.04 -9.70
CA ALA A 70 -2.01 6.43 -9.71
C ALA A 70 -0.57 6.68 -9.28
N ASN A 71 0.06 5.71 -8.68
CA ASN A 71 1.40 5.90 -8.12
C ASN A 71 2.44 4.94 -8.65
N LEU A 72 2.24 4.40 -9.83
CA LEU A 72 3.19 3.44 -10.36
C LEU A 72 4.56 4.04 -10.61
N GLU A 73 4.63 5.35 -10.73
CA GLU A 73 5.90 6.00 -10.93
C GLU A 73 6.61 6.27 -9.62
N THR A 74 5.96 6.05 -8.53
CA THR A 74 6.57 6.22 -7.22
C THR A 74 6.33 4.97 -6.40
N PRO A 75 6.87 3.86 -6.82
CA PRO A 75 6.60 2.58 -6.14
C PRO A 75 6.98 2.56 -4.68
N HIS A 76 7.89 3.43 -4.26
CA HIS A 76 8.25 3.45 -2.84
C HIS A 76 7.05 3.88 -1.99
N GLU A 77 6.14 4.70 -2.54
CA GLU A 77 4.97 5.10 -1.79
C GLU A 77 4.04 3.91 -1.62
N ILE A 78 3.94 3.11 -2.66
CA ILE A 78 3.10 1.94 -2.61
C ILE A 78 3.68 0.94 -1.63
N ARG A 79 4.98 0.73 -1.68
CA ARG A 79 5.62 -0.22 -0.77
C ARG A 79 5.49 0.24 0.67
N ASP A 80 5.60 1.54 0.90
CA ASP A 80 5.46 2.05 2.24
C ASP A 80 4.04 1.81 2.77
N THR A 81 3.05 1.94 1.91
CA THR A 81 1.67 1.68 2.31
C THR A 81 1.49 0.19 2.64
N ILE A 82 2.10 -0.68 1.87
CA ILE A 82 2.01 -2.11 2.14
C ILE A 82 2.66 -2.40 3.49
N LEU A 83 3.82 -1.81 3.75
CA LEU A 83 4.50 -2.05 5.01
C LEU A 83 3.72 -1.47 6.18
N HIS A 84 2.99 -0.38 5.95
CA HIS A 84 2.15 0.22 6.97
C HIS A 84 1.08 -0.81 7.41
N GLU A 85 0.47 -1.49 6.45
CA GLU A 85 -0.56 -2.47 6.79
C GLU A 85 0.05 -3.74 7.38
N ILE A 86 1.23 -4.11 6.92
CA ILE A 86 1.91 -5.26 7.49
C ILE A 86 2.25 -4.96 8.96
N ALA A 87 2.64 -3.71 9.23
CA ALA A 87 2.94 -3.33 10.61
C ALA A 87 1.72 -3.48 11.50
N HIS A 88 0.52 -3.16 10.97
CA HIS A 88 -0.69 -3.36 11.74
C HIS A 88 -0.90 -4.84 12.04
N ALA A 89 -0.69 -5.70 11.07
CA ALA A 89 -0.86 -7.13 11.26
C ALA A 89 0.11 -7.66 12.31
N LEU A 90 1.34 -7.16 12.27
CA LEU A 90 2.35 -7.61 13.22
C LEU A 90 2.08 -7.06 14.63
N ALA A 91 1.65 -5.81 14.72
CA ALA A 91 1.35 -5.23 16.03
C ALA A 91 0.19 -5.98 16.67
N TRP A 92 -0.79 -6.39 15.85
CA TRP A 92 -1.92 -7.13 16.37
C TRP A 92 -1.50 -8.52 16.79
N THR A 93 -0.79 -9.24 15.94
CA THR A 93 -0.43 -10.62 16.25
C THR A 93 0.54 -10.70 17.40
N ARG A 94 1.44 -9.77 17.53
CA ARG A 94 2.44 -9.84 18.59
C ARG A 94 1.99 -9.21 19.88
N HIS A 95 1.22 -8.15 19.79
CA HIS A 95 0.90 -7.36 20.99
C HIS A 95 -0.57 -7.05 21.19
N GLY A 96 -1.41 -7.44 20.27
CA GLY A 96 -2.84 -7.13 20.38
C GLY A 96 -3.16 -5.68 20.15
N GLU A 97 -2.23 -4.93 19.56
CA GLU A 97 -2.47 -3.51 19.34
C GLU A 97 -3.16 -3.27 18.00
N ARG A 98 -4.24 -2.50 18.02
CA ARG A 98 -5.00 -2.25 16.82
C ARG A 98 -4.84 -0.85 16.29
N THR A 99 -4.21 0.05 17.00
CA THR A 99 -4.15 1.44 16.60
C THR A 99 -2.76 1.77 16.11
N HIS A 100 -2.52 3.02 15.76
CA HIS A 100 -1.20 3.47 15.35
C HIS A 100 -0.40 3.84 16.62
N GLY A 101 -0.41 2.96 17.58
CA GLY A 101 0.23 3.22 18.86
C GLY A 101 1.70 2.89 18.87
N PRO A 102 2.30 2.86 20.05
CA PRO A 102 3.74 2.69 20.18
C PRO A 102 4.30 1.40 19.58
N ARG A 103 3.54 0.32 19.68
CA ARG A 103 4.04 -0.94 19.15
C ARG A 103 4.03 -0.91 17.64
N TRP A 104 2.97 -0.36 17.06
CA TRP A 104 2.87 -0.22 15.63
C TRP A 104 3.99 0.68 15.11
N LYS A 105 4.25 1.79 15.80
CA LYS A 105 5.29 2.70 15.39
C LYS A 105 6.67 2.05 15.44
N GLN A 106 6.89 1.27 16.47
CA GLN A 106 8.16 0.60 16.61
C GLN A 106 8.34 -0.43 15.50
N ILE A 107 7.30 -1.18 15.20
CA ILE A 107 7.37 -2.16 14.14
C ILE A 107 7.60 -1.48 12.80
N CYS A 108 6.94 -0.34 12.55
CA CYS A 108 7.17 0.41 11.34
C CYS A 108 8.66 0.70 11.18
N ARG A 109 9.31 1.14 12.24
CA ARG A 109 10.72 1.48 12.17
C ARG A 109 11.54 0.23 11.89
N GLU A 110 11.15 -0.87 12.45
CA GLU A 110 11.89 -2.12 12.26
C GLU A 110 11.80 -2.64 10.85
N ILE A 111 10.66 -2.48 10.21
CA ILE A 111 10.49 -3.05 8.88
C ILE A 111 10.65 -2.01 7.78
N GLY A 112 10.95 -0.80 8.14
CA GLY A 112 11.23 0.22 7.12
C GLY A 112 10.05 1.03 6.65
N ALA A 113 8.97 1.05 7.42
CA ALA A 113 7.80 1.86 7.06
C ALA A 113 7.87 3.18 7.79
N VAL A 114 7.23 4.19 7.25
CA VAL A 114 7.18 5.48 7.91
C VAL A 114 6.18 5.38 9.04
N PRO A 115 6.58 5.62 10.27
CA PRO A 115 5.69 5.47 11.42
C PRO A 115 4.76 6.66 11.59
N CYS A 116 4.01 6.98 10.57
CA CYS A 116 3.12 8.11 10.62
C CYS A 116 1.87 7.80 9.83
N ALA A 117 0.77 7.75 10.47
CA ALA A 117 -0.47 7.41 9.85
C ALA A 117 -1.05 8.45 8.94
N ALA A 118 -1.23 9.61 9.38
CA ALA A 118 -1.83 10.62 8.59
C ALA A 118 -0.97 11.24 7.51
N ALA A 119 0.17 11.62 7.82
CA ALA A 119 1.00 12.27 6.86
C ALA A 119 1.20 11.45 5.63
N LYS A 120 1.14 10.18 5.78
CA LYS A 120 1.34 9.33 4.69
C LYS A 120 0.26 9.55 3.66
N GLN A 121 -0.92 9.69 4.08
CA GLN A 121 -2.01 9.83 3.16
C GLN A 121 -1.95 11.14 2.41
N ASP A 122 -1.42 12.13 3.01
CA ASP A 122 -1.33 13.38 2.34
C ASP A 122 -0.30 13.30 1.24
N ALA A 123 0.72 12.58 1.45
CA ALA A 123 1.76 12.53 0.50
C ALA A 123 1.34 11.86 -0.78
N VAL A 124 0.40 11.12 -0.72
CA VAL A 124 0.00 10.44 -1.84
C VAL A 124 -0.88 11.05 -2.63
N ARG A 125 -1.19 11.95 -2.79
CA ARG A 125 -2.14 12.53 -3.44
C ARG A 125 -2.44 12.22 -4.68
N VAL A 126 -2.18 12.11 -5.05
CA VAL A 126 -2.28 11.94 -6.25
C VAL A 126 -3.32 11.69 -6.92
N THR A 127 -3.75 11.12 -6.80
CA THR A 127 -4.61 10.69 -7.51
C THR A 127 -5.58 11.49 -7.78
N THR A 128 -6.22 11.82 -7.13
CA THR A 128 -7.26 12.44 -7.48
C THR A 128 -7.37 13.44 -6.60
N TYR A 129 -7.22 14.55 -7.01
CA TYR A 129 -7.38 15.65 -6.23
C TYR A 129 -8.61 15.69 -5.44
N LYS A 130 -9.66 15.25 -5.92
CA LYS A 130 -10.85 15.38 -5.16
C LYS A 130 -10.70 14.47 -4.01
N TYR A 131 -10.02 13.45 -4.10
CA TYR A 131 -9.87 12.48 -3.11
C TYR A 131 -9.05 13.18 -2.06
N ILE A 132 -8.04 13.82 -2.42
CA ILE A 132 -7.26 14.54 -1.50
C ILE A 132 -7.98 15.60 -0.77
N LEU A 133 -8.79 16.30 -1.43
CA LEU A 133 -9.52 17.35 -0.77
C LEU A 133 -10.27 16.76 0.33
N ARG A 134 -10.84 15.64 0.12
CA ARG A 134 -11.61 15.03 1.10
C ARG A 134 -10.74 14.66 2.24
N LEU A 135 -9.63 14.12 1.99
CA LEU A 135 -8.80 13.71 3.07
C LEU A 135 -8.39 14.88 3.88
N LYS A 136 -8.29 15.97 3.32
CA LYS A 136 -7.90 17.08 4.06
C LYS A 136 -8.91 17.51 4.94
N THR A 137 -10.03 17.65 4.52
CA THR A 137 -11.08 18.17 5.29
C THR A 137 -11.24 17.27 6.38
N THR A 138 -11.12 16.07 6.19
CA THR A 138 -11.44 15.24 7.27
C THR A 138 -10.18 14.79 7.66
N GLY A 139 -9.18 15.19 7.13
CA GLY A 139 -7.94 14.76 7.41
C GLY A 139 -7.84 13.76 8.40
N GLU A 140 -8.40 13.97 9.36
CA GLU A 140 -8.27 13.12 10.36
C GLU A 140 -8.95 11.96 10.13
N VAL A 141 -9.85 12.02 9.54
CA VAL A 141 -10.68 11.06 9.32
C VAL A 141 -9.93 10.00 8.96
N VAL A 142 -9.13 10.18 8.34
CA VAL A 142 -8.55 9.18 7.86
C VAL A 142 -7.87 8.59 8.79
N GLY A 143 -7.67 9.13 9.60
CA GLY A 143 -6.92 8.57 10.58
C GLY A 143 -7.56 7.42 11.13
#